data_a870236b0d6ea849ba55846d3f4290d9
#
_entry.id   a870236b0d6ea849ba55846d3f4290d9
#
_cell.length_a   1.000
_cell.length_b   1.000
_cell.length_c   1.000
_cell.angle_alpha   90.00
_cell.angle_beta   90.00
_cell.angle_gamma   90.00
#
_symmetry.space_group_name_H-M   'P 1'
#
loop_
_entity.id
_entity.type
_entity.pdbx_description
1 polymer ?
#
loop_
_entity_poly.entity_id
_entity_poly.type
_entity_poly.pdbx_seq_one_letter_code
_entity_poly.pdbx_strand_id
1 'polypeptide(L)'
;EVLSRTIKDGRVISLIHKYLNAGVIANGIFERTEIGMPQGGPLSPLLSNIMLNELDKELERRGHRFVRYADDCMIFCKSKKSTERTLKNIIPFIEGKLFLKVNRKKTTVAHVSKVKYLGYSFYRNKGKCRFRVHTKSVAKMKNKIRELTDRNNGMSNAKREEKYQQFVRGWVNYFKLADMKNLLKDTDEWARRRIRAVYWKQWKKIKTKYRMLKALGMDHWKAKELACSRKGCWRMAQVLNQIFSNKIIAKLGYIPMLDYYLVVCEN
;
A
#
# COMPACT_ATOMS: atom_id res chain seq x y z
N GLU A 1 19.46 -19.50 23.09
CA GLU A 1 18.67 -20.53 23.79
C GLU A 1 17.58 -21.12 22.88
N VAL A 2 16.66 -20.34 22.26
CA VAL A 2 15.58 -20.88 21.40
C VAL A 2 16.14 -21.67 20.22
N LEU A 3 17.14 -21.13 19.52
CA LEU A 3 17.80 -21.82 18.39
C LEU A 3 18.52 -23.10 18.81
N SER A 4 19.18 -23.09 19.95
CA SER A 4 19.96 -24.27 20.44
C SER A 4 19.08 -25.46 20.83
N ARG A 5 17.76 -25.29 20.97
CA ARG A 5 16.83 -26.42 21.16
C ARG A 5 16.75 -27.28 19.90
N THR A 6 16.86 -26.69 18.73
CA THR A 6 16.69 -27.35 17.42
C THR A 6 18.02 -27.54 16.68
N ILE A 7 18.86 -26.49 16.64
CA ILE A 7 20.16 -26.53 15.97
C ILE A 7 21.23 -27.00 16.94
N LYS A 8 21.82 -28.15 16.64
CA LYS A 8 22.88 -28.77 17.47
C LYS A 8 24.29 -28.44 16.98
N ASP A 9 24.42 -27.90 15.78
CA ASP A 9 25.71 -27.45 15.22
C ASP A 9 26.21 -26.20 15.93
N GLY A 10 27.27 -26.33 16.71
CA GLY A 10 27.89 -25.22 17.45
C GLY A 10 28.50 -24.16 16.54
N ARG A 11 28.95 -24.52 15.32
CA ARG A 11 29.50 -23.56 14.35
C ARG A 11 28.41 -22.59 13.86
N VAL A 12 27.23 -23.15 13.52
CA VAL A 12 26.06 -22.33 13.10
C VAL A 12 25.63 -21.38 14.22
N ILE A 13 25.50 -21.88 15.44
CA ILE A 13 25.14 -21.07 16.60
C ILE A 13 26.17 -19.96 16.86
N SER A 14 27.47 -20.26 16.76
CA SER A 14 28.54 -19.29 16.90
C SER A 14 28.48 -18.18 15.85
N LEU A 15 28.22 -18.55 14.58
CA LEU A 15 28.07 -17.58 13.50
C LEU A 15 26.86 -16.63 13.72
N ILE A 16 25.73 -17.18 14.16
CA ILE A 16 24.55 -16.38 14.49
C ILE A 16 24.86 -15.43 15.66
N HIS A 17 25.59 -15.89 16.67
CA HIS A 17 26.01 -15.06 17.79
C HIS A 17 26.93 -13.91 17.35
N LYS A 18 27.91 -14.18 16.48
CA LYS A 18 28.77 -13.18 15.88
C LYS A 18 27.96 -12.15 15.07
N TYR A 19 26.98 -12.63 14.28
CA TYR A 19 26.09 -11.74 13.52
C TYR A 19 25.27 -10.81 14.44
N LEU A 20 24.72 -11.33 15.53
CA LEU A 20 23.93 -10.54 16.49
C LEU A 20 24.78 -9.47 17.21
N ASN A 21 26.05 -9.73 17.42
CA ASN A 21 26.98 -8.83 18.13
C ASN A 21 27.84 -7.96 17.17
N ALA A 22 27.66 -8.08 15.88
CA ALA A 22 28.50 -7.41 14.89
C ALA A 22 28.40 -5.89 14.88
N GLY A 23 27.38 -5.29 15.49
CA GLY A 23 27.12 -3.84 15.42
C GLY A 23 26.64 -3.38 14.06
N VAL A 24 26.53 -2.08 13.86
CA VAL A 24 26.05 -1.43 12.64
C VAL A 24 26.98 -0.29 12.26
N ILE A 25 27.27 -0.13 10.98
CA ILE A 25 27.91 1.08 10.47
C ILE A 25 26.79 2.01 9.95
N ALA A 26 26.54 3.10 10.65
CA ALA A 26 25.57 4.12 10.25
C ALA A 26 26.34 5.41 9.90
N ASN A 27 26.16 5.94 8.68
CA ASN A 27 26.82 7.15 8.22
C ASN A 27 28.37 7.13 8.36
N GLY A 28 28.99 5.95 8.19
CA GLY A 28 30.44 5.77 8.35
C GLY A 28 30.94 5.65 9.80
N ILE A 29 30.04 5.69 10.78
CA ILE A 29 30.36 5.54 12.22
C ILE A 29 29.92 4.14 12.68
N PHE A 30 30.78 3.43 13.38
CA PHE A 30 30.46 2.15 13.98
C PHE A 30 29.67 2.36 15.26
N GLU A 31 28.46 1.78 15.31
CA GLU A 31 27.60 1.74 16.49
C GLU A 31 27.48 0.30 17.00
N ARG A 32 27.76 0.08 18.26
CA ARG A 32 27.61 -1.23 18.89
C ARG A 32 26.12 -1.50 19.14
N THR A 33 25.65 -2.66 18.70
CA THR A 33 24.26 -3.08 18.95
C THR A 33 24.17 -3.74 20.33
N GLU A 34 23.63 -3.03 21.31
CA GLU A 34 23.46 -3.56 22.68
C GLU A 34 22.19 -4.43 22.78
N ILE A 35 21.13 -4.07 22.08
CA ILE A 35 19.82 -4.76 22.13
C ILE A 35 19.21 -4.83 20.74
N GLY A 36 18.75 -6.05 20.38
CA GLY A 36 18.02 -6.27 19.14
C GLY A 36 18.91 -6.62 17.95
N MET A 37 18.41 -6.37 16.75
CA MET A 37 19.08 -6.64 15.48
C MET A 37 18.97 -5.43 14.57
N PRO A 38 19.97 -5.19 13.70
CA PRO A 38 19.91 -4.10 12.74
C PRO A 38 18.74 -4.28 11.78
N GLN A 39 17.99 -3.18 11.54
CA GLN A 39 16.94 -3.18 10.53
C GLN A 39 17.55 -3.34 9.13
N GLY A 40 16.96 -4.27 8.33
CA GLY A 40 17.44 -4.54 6.97
C GLY A 40 18.52 -5.61 6.86
N GLY A 41 18.97 -6.19 7.97
CA GLY A 41 19.88 -7.34 7.95
C GLY A 41 19.22 -8.58 7.35
N PRO A 42 19.96 -9.42 6.58
CA PRO A 42 19.39 -10.58 5.85
C PRO A 42 18.80 -11.66 6.79
N LEU A 43 19.35 -11.85 7.97
CA LEU A 43 18.85 -12.82 8.97
C LEU A 43 17.79 -12.24 9.89
N SER A 44 17.62 -10.91 9.95
CA SER A 44 16.71 -10.27 10.90
C SER A 44 15.26 -10.75 10.79
N PRO A 45 14.64 -10.90 9.59
CA PRO A 45 13.27 -11.41 9.48
C PRO A 45 13.13 -12.86 9.94
N LEU A 46 14.14 -13.71 9.67
CA LEU A 46 14.13 -15.11 10.07
C LEU A 46 14.23 -15.25 11.60
N LEU A 47 15.21 -14.59 12.21
CA LEU A 47 15.43 -14.65 13.65
C LEU A 47 14.25 -14.04 14.42
N SER A 48 13.66 -12.95 13.91
CA SER A 48 12.44 -12.36 14.46
C SER A 48 11.27 -13.33 14.42
N ASN A 49 11.06 -14.06 13.30
CA ASN A 49 10.00 -15.05 13.21
C ASN A 49 10.23 -16.27 14.12
N ILE A 50 11.47 -16.71 14.31
CA ILE A 50 11.80 -17.79 15.25
C ILE A 50 11.46 -17.36 16.69
N MET A 51 11.78 -16.13 17.06
CA MET A 51 11.45 -15.59 18.38
C MET A 51 9.92 -15.46 18.58
N LEU A 52 9.22 -14.94 17.58
CA LEU A 52 7.76 -14.76 17.63
C LEU A 52 6.98 -16.08 17.52
N ASN A 53 7.59 -17.15 17.04
CA ASN A 53 6.99 -18.47 17.06
C ASN A 53 6.73 -18.99 18.50
N GLU A 54 7.50 -18.54 19.49
CA GLU A 54 7.21 -18.83 20.90
C GLU A 54 5.93 -18.13 21.37
N LEU A 55 5.62 -16.94 20.81
CA LEU A 55 4.32 -16.27 21.02
C LEU A 55 3.18 -17.06 20.36
N ASP A 56 3.39 -17.55 19.14
CA ASP A 56 2.40 -18.35 18.41
C ASP A 56 2.04 -19.61 19.22
N LYS A 57 3.04 -20.36 19.68
CA LYS A 57 2.85 -21.54 20.55
C LYS A 57 2.08 -21.22 21.83
N GLU A 58 2.37 -20.08 22.46
CA GLU A 58 1.68 -19.67 23.68
C GLU A 58 0.23 -19.30 23.43
N LEU A 59 -0.06 -18.63 22.30
CA LEU A 59 -1.43 -18.32 21.89
C LEU A 59 -2.23 -19.58 21.55
N GLU A 60 -1.63 -20.53 20.86
CA GLU A 60 -2.22 -21.85 20.58
C GLU A 60 -2.49 -22.64 21.87
N ARG A 61 -1.51 -22.71 22.77
CA ARG A 61 -1.65 -23.37 24.08
C ARG A 61 -2.81 -22.80 24.91
N ARG A 62 -3.06 -21.48 24.79
CA ARG A 62 -4.21 -20.81 25.46
C ARG A 62 -5.52 -20.93 24.69
N GLY A 63 -5.54 -21.57 23.51
CA GLY A 63 -6.72 -21.74 22.68
C GLY A 63 -7.20 -20.45 22.01
N HIS A 64 -6.31 -19.47 21.81
CA HIS A 64 -6.66 -18.23 21.10
C HIS A 64 -6.66 -18.44 19.59
N ARG A 65 -7.66 -17.86 18.91
CA ARG A 65 -7.62 -17.69 17.46
C ARG A 65 -6.86 -16.41 17.15
N PHE A 66 -5.85 -16.51 16.32
CA PHE A 66 -5.02 -15.37 15.95
C PHE A 66 -4.50 -15.48 14.51
N VAL A 67 -4.03 -14.36 13.99
CA VAL A 67 -3.30 -14.27 12.72
C VAL A 67 -2.10 -13.38 12.96
N ARG A 68 -0.91 -13.85 12.59
CA ARG A 68 0.32 -13.08 12.67
C ARG A 68 0.99 -12.98 11.29
N TYR A 69 1.47 -11.80 10.97
CA TYR A 69 2.34 -11.55 9.84
C TYR A 69 3.51 -10.68 10.31
N ALA A 70 4.69 -11.28 10.36
CA ALA A 70 5.88 -10.69 11.00
C ALA A 70 5.56 -10.23 12.44
N ASP A 71 5.74 -8.95 12.74
CA ASP A 71 5.45 -8.32 14.03
C ASP A 71 3.98 -7.90 14.22
N ASP A 72 3.19 -7.86 13.14
CA ASP A 72 1.76 -7.53 13.21
C ASP A 72 0.95 -8.79 13.62
N CYS A 73 0.40 -8.80 14.85
CA CYS A 73 -0.42 -9.89 15.37
C CYS A 73 -1.84 -9.41 15.69
N MET A 74 -2.83 -10.19 15.28
CA MET A 74 -4.25 -9.94 15.56
C MET A 74 -4.86 -11.16 16.28
N ILE A 75 -5.33 -10.95 17.51
CA ILE A 75 -5.94 -11.99 18.36
C ILE A 75 -7.45 -11.77 18.43
N PHE A 76 -8.23 -12.81 18.17
CA PHE A 76 -9.69 -12.73 18.12
C PHE A 76 -10.30 -13.23 19.44
N CYS A 77 -11.18 -12.42 20.02
CA CYS A 77 -11.94 -12.77 21.21
C CYS A 77 -13.44 -12.53 20.99
N LYS A 78 -14.28 -13.24 21.76
CA LYS A 78 -15.75 -13.16 21.63
C LYS A 78 -16.34 -11.87 22.22
N SER A 79 -15.67 -11.24 23.20
CA SER A 79 -16.17 -10.04 23.87
C SER A 79 -15.05 -9.04 24.17
N LYS A 80 -15.39 -7.78 24.37
CA LYS A 80 -14.46 -6.72 24.76
C LYS A 80 -13.73 -7.07 26.07
N LYS A 81 -14.48 -7.54 27.09
CA LYS A 81 -13.93 -7.94 28.39
C LYS A 81 -12.90 -9.08 28.25
N SER A 82 -13.17 -10.06 27.38
CA SER A 82 -12.23 -11.13 27.06
C SER A 82 -10.97 -10.60 26.37
N THR A 83 -11.12 -9.66 25.42
CA THR A 83 -9.99 -9.04 24.71
C THR A 83 -9.08 -8.27 25.67
N GLU A 84 -9.66 -7.48 26.59
CA GLU A 84 -8.90 -6.71 27.58
C GLU A 84 -8.13 -7.64 28.53
N ARG A 85 -8.76 -8.75 28.97
CA ARG A 85 -8.08 -9.76 29.80
C ARG A 85 -6.95 -10.44 29.03
N THR A 86 -7.18 -10.83 27.77
CA THR A 86 -6.14 -11.42 26.91
C THR A 86 -4.96 -10.48 26.73
N LEU A 87 -5.22 -9.20 26.47
CA LEU A 87 -4.17 -8.19 26.32
C LEU A 87 -3.33 -8.06 27.59
N LYS A 88 -3.98 -7.99 28.78
CA LYS A 88 -3.29 -7.91 30.08
C LYS A 88 -2.39 -9.11 30.34
N ASN A 89 -2.72 -10.30 29.83
CA ASN A 89 -1.96 -11.53 30.05
C ASN A 89 -0.89 -11.79 29.00
N ILE A 90 -1.07 -11.32 27.78
CA ILE A 90 -0.12 -11.53 26.68
C ILE A 90 1.06 -10.56 26.72
N ILE A 91 0.82 -9.31 27.13
CA ILE A 91 1.88 -8.30 27.22
C ILE A 91 2.99 -8.72 28.19
N PRO A 92 2.71 -9.15 29.43
CA PRO A 92 3.75 -9.66 30.34
C PRO A 92 4.50 -10.86 29.78
N PHE A 93 3.86 -11.72 29.01
CA PHE A 93 4.55 -12.83 28.35
C PHE A 93 5.54 -12.32 27.30
N ILE A 94 5.13 -11.38 26.44
CA ILE A 94 5.99 -10.81 25.39
C ILE A 94 7.17 -10.05 26.02
N GLU A 95 6.90 -9.22 27.01
CA GLU A 95 7.92 -8.37 27.62
C GLU A 95 8.80 -9.11 28.62
N GLY A 96 8.23 -10.03 29.44
CA GLY A 96 8.95 -10.73 30.47
C GLY A 96 9.61 -12.05 30.05
N LYS A 97 8.99 -12.81 29.08
CA LYS A 97 9.57 -14.08 28.63
C LYS A 97 10.30 -13.98 27.29
N LEU A 98 9.80 -13.17 26.37
CA LEU A 98 10.46 -13.01 25.07
C LEU A 98 11.41 -11.80 25.04
N PHE A 99 11.39 -10.95 26.05
CA PHE A 99 12.17 -9.72 26.14
C PHE A 99 11.96 -8.79 24.96
N LEU A 100 10.74 -8.83 24.36
CA LEU A 100 10.36 -8.01 23.23
C LEU A 100 9.53 -6.81 23.72
N LYS A 101 9.75 -5.64 23.14
CA LYS A 101 9.03 -4.42 23.50
C LYS A 101 7.71 -4.29 22.71
N VAL A 102 6.58 -4.22 23.42
CA VAL A 102 5.27 -4.03 22.81
C VAL A 102 5.00 -2.56 22.51
N ASN A 103 4.64 -2.24 21.28
CA ASN A 103 4.25 -0.87 20.91
C ASN A 103 2.83 -0.55 21.41
N ARG A 104 2.75 -0.03 22.64
CA ARG A 104 1.49 0.33 23.32
C ARG A 104 0.64 1.34 22.52
N LYS A 105 1.27 2.24 21.76
CA LYS A 105 0.56 3.26 20.96
C LYS A 105 -0.16 2.66 19.73
N LYS A 106 0.34 1.55 19.19
CA LYS A 106 -0.27 0.84 18.07
C LYS A 106 -1.18 -0.30 18.49
N THR A 107 -0.98 -0.84 19.70
CA THR A 107 -1.78 -1.93 20.25
C THR A 107 -3.15 -1.40 20.67
N THR A 108 -4.22 -1.94 20.08
CA THR A 108 -5.58 -1.46 20.31
C THR A 108 -6.57 -2.61 20.50
N VAL A 109 -7.54 -2.40 21.37
CA VAL A 109 -8.74 -3.25 21.51
C VAL A 109 -9.86 -2.62 20.70
N ALA A 110 -10.33 -3.28 19.66
CA ALA A 110 -11.35 -2.72 18.79
C ALA A 110 -12.26 -3.80 18.19
N HIS A 111 -13.48 -3.42 17.83
CA HIS A 111 -14.32 -4.28 17.01
C HIS A 111 -13.70 -4.53 15.64
N VAL A 112 -13.83 -5.74 15.10
CA VAL A 112 -13.20 -6.19 13.85
C VAL A 112 -13.39 -5.22 12.67
N SER A 113 -14.56 -4.58 12.58
CA SER A 113 -14.86 -3.60 11.52
C SER A 113 -14.03 -2.31 11.58
N LYS A 114 -13.40 -2.01 12.73
CA LYS A 114 -12.54 -0.83 12.94
C LYS A 114 -11.06 -1.17 12.83
N VAL A 115 -10.71 -2.45 12.73
CA VAL A 115 -9.32 -2.91 12.64
C VAL A 115 -8.77 -2.67 11.24
N LYS A 116 -7.50 -2.25 11.20
CA LYS A 116 -6.68 -2.26 9.99
C LYS A 116 -5.65 -3.37 10.12
N TYR A 117 -5.65 -4.30 9.16
CA TYR A 117 -4.64 -5.36 9.09
C TYR A 117 -4.12 -5.49 7.65
N LEU A 118 -2.82 -5.40 7.46
CA LEU A 118 -2.16 -5.43 6.14
C LEU A 118 -2.80 -4.49 5.10
N GLY A 119 -3.29 -3.35 5.54
CA GLY A 119 -3.94 -2.37 4.67
C GLY A 119 -5.42 -2.61 4.38
N TYR A 120 -5.95 -3.76 4.80
CA TYR A 120 -7.37 -4.11 4.70
C TYR A 120 -8.16 -3.67 5.93
N SER A 121 -9.48 -3.61 5.79
CA SER A 121 -10.49 -3.56 6.83
C SER A 121 -11.55 -4.61 6.55
N PHE A 122 -12.31 -4.95 7.58
CA PHE A 122 -13.32 -5.99 7.52
C PHE A 122 -14.72 -5.38 7.63
N TYR A 123 -15.70 -5.98 6.98
CA TYR A 123 -17.11 -5.63 7.16
C TYR A 123 -18.00 -6.85 6.98
N ARG A 124 -19.20 -6.79 7.53
CA ARG A 124 -20.17 -7.89 7.42
C ARG A 124 -21.22 -7.53 6.38
N ASN A 125 -21.45 -8.44 5.44
CA ASN A 125 -22.51 -8.33 4.44
C ASN A 125 -23.23 -9.68 4.28
N LYS A 126 -24.55 -9.68 4.42
CA LYS A 126 -25.40 -10.88 4.35
C LYS A 126 -24.84 -12.06 5.18
N GLY A 127 -24.42 -11.78 6.42
CA GLY A 127 -23.86 -12.79 7.34
C GLY A 127 -22.41 -13.18 7.10
N LYS A 128 -21.81 -12.85 5.96
CA LYS A 128 -20.42 -13.18 5.59
C LYS A 128 -19.47 -12.03 5.93
N CYS A 129 -18.27 -12.36 6.41
CA CYS A 129 -17.19 -11.40 6.57
C CYS A 129 -16.54 -11.14 5.20
N ARG A 130 -16.40 -9.87 4.82
CA ARG A 130 -15.78 -9.43 3.57
C ARG A 130 -14.67 -8.43 3.83
N PHE A 131 -13.80 -8.27 2.86
CA PHE A 131 -12.66 -7.35 2.91
C PHE A 131 -12.97 -6.07 2.14
N ARG A 132 -12.49 -4.96 2.67
CA ARG A 132 -12.44 -3.67 1.96
C ARG A 132 -11.06 -3.04 2.18
N VAL A 133 -10.68 -2.15 1.29
CA VAL A 133 -9.44 -1.39 1.45
C VAL A 133 -9.62 -0.38 2.59
N HIS A 134 -8.67 -0.33 3.53
CA HIS A 134 -8.71 0.62 4.63
C HIS A 134 -8.53 2.07 4.13
N THR A 135 -9.23 3.03 4.74
CA THR A 135 -9.24 4.45 4.34
C THR A 135 -7.83 5.07 4.24
N LYS A 136 -6.93 4.73 5.16
CA LYS A 136 -5.51 5.16 5.10
C LYS A 136 -4.79 4.59 3.87
N SER A 137 -5.12 3.37 3.43
CA SER A 137 -4.55 2.76 2.21
C SER A 137 -5.09 3.43 0.96
N VAL A 138 -6.39 3.77 0.94
CA VAL A 138 -7.01 4.58 -0.13
C VAL A 138 -6.38 5.96 -0.21
N ALA A 139 -6.13 6.62 0.91
CA ALA A 139 -5.47 7.93 0.94
C ALA A 139 -4.04 7.86 0.37
N LYS A 140 -3.26 6.82 0.73
CA LYS A 140 -1.93 6.57 0.16
C LYS A 140 -1.99 6.35 -1.36
N MET A 141 -2.94 5.56 -1.85
CA MET A 141 -3.17 5.36 -3.27
C MET A 141 -3.46 6.69 -3.99
N LYS A 142 -4.40 7.47 -3.48
CA LYS A 142 -4.75 8.77 -4.07
C LYS A 142 -3.56 9.74 -4.06
N ASN A 143 -2.75 9.74 -3.01
CA ASN A 143 -1.54 10.55 -2.95
C ASN A 143 -0.51 10.11 -3.99
N LYS A 144 -0.32 8.81 -4.20
CA LYS A 144 0.59 8.32 -5.25
C LYS A 144 0.11 8.69 -6.65
N ILE A 145 -1.19 8.57 -6.92
CA ILE A 145 -1.77 9.03 -8.18
C ILE A 145 -1.58 10.56 -8.34
N ARG A 146 -1.73 11.37 -7.26
CA ARG A 146 -1.45 12.81 -7.31
C ARG A 146 0.00 13.11 -7.69
N GLU A 147 0.95 12.41 -7.09
CA GLU A 147 2.37 12.52 -7.39
C GLU A 147 2.66 12.20 -8.86
N LEU A 148 2.19 11.03 -9.34
CA LEU A 148 2.39 10.59 -10.72
C LEU A 148 1.72 11.51 -11.75
N THR A 149 0.59 12.11 -11.40
CA THR A 149 -0.19 13.00 -12.25
C THR A 149 -0.02 14.48 -11.86
N ASP A 150 1.08 14.84 -11.21
CA ASP A 150 1.42 16.22 -10.98
C ASP A 150 1.83 16.90 -12.29
N ARG A 151 1.35 18.11 -12.48
CA ARG A 151 1.57 18.93 -13.69
C ARG A 151 2.95 19.59 -13.70
N ASN A 152 3.63 19.65 -12.56
CA ASN A 152 4.86 20.40 -12.37
C ASN A 152 6.06 19.50 -12.01
N ASN A 153 5.91 18.17 -12.02
CA ASN A 153 6.95 17.23 -11.61
C ASN A 153 8.05 16.99 -12.67
N GLY A 154 8.02 17.67 -13.80
CA GLY A 154 9.03 17.53 -14.87
C GLY A 154 9.08 16.16 -15.57
N MET A 155 8.19 15.25 -15.23
CA MET A 155 8.20 13.88 -15.75
C MET A 155 7.72 13.83 -17.20
N SER A 156 8.45 13.11 -18.08
CA SER A 156 7.99 12.82 -19.44
C SER A 156 6.72 11.94 -19.42
N ASN A 157 5.92 12.00 -20.50
CA ASN A 157 4.70 11.20 -20.57
C ASN A 157 5.00 9.70 -20.56
N ALA A 158 5.96 9.23 -21.33
CA ALA A 158 6.36 7.82 -21.36
C ALA A 158 6.74 7.29 -19.97
N LYS A 159 7.57 8.03 -19.21
CA LYS A 159 7.95 7.67 -17.84
C LYS A 159 6.76 7.71 -16.88
N ARG A 160 5.82 8.65 -17.10
CA ARG A 160 4.58 8.74 -16.29
C ARG A 160 3.66 7.55 -16.53
N GLU A 161 3.47 7.18 -17.78
CA GLU A 161 2.66 6.03 -18.21
C GLU A 161 3.21 4.72 -17.63
N GLU A 162 4.50 4.48 -17.79
CA GLU A 162 5.19 3.32 -17.24
C GLU A 162 5.00 3.22 -15.71
N LYS A 163 5.32 4.30 -14.97
CA LYS A 163 5.17 4.34 -13.51
C LYS A 163 3.72 4.19 -13.06
N TYR A 164 2.78 4.75 -13.83
CA TYR A 164 1.36 4.60 -13.53
C TYR A 164 0.92 3.15 -13.70
N GLN A 165 1.31 2.48 -14.78
CA GLN A 165 1.03 1.06 -15.01
C GLN A 165 1.62 0.17 -13.92
N GLN A 166 2.89 0.36 -13.58
CA GLN A 166 3.56 -0.39 -12.51
C GLN A 166 2.82 -0.23 -11.19
N PHE A 167 2.43 1.02 -10.86
CA PHE A 167 1.67 1.30 -9.65
C PHE A 167 0.30 0.64 -9.65
N VAL A 168 -0.47 0.76 -10.74
CA VAL A 168 -1.82 0.16 -10.85
C VAL A 168 -1.75 -1.35 -10.69
N ARG A 169 -0.85 -2.01 -11.42
CA ARG A 169 -0.67 -3.47 -11.34
C ARG A 169 -0.29 -3.92 -9.93
N GLY A 170 0.70 -3.31 -9.33
CA GLY A 170 1.14 -3.66 -7.98
C GLY A 170 0.05 -3.44 -6.92
N TRP A 171 -0.65 -2.29 -6.99
CA TRP A 171 -1.66 -1.95 -6.00
C TRP A 171 -2.92 -2.82 -6.12
N VAL A 172 -3.41 -3.05 -7.33
CA VAL A 172 -4.60 -3.88 -7.56
C VAL A 172 -4.32 -5.34 -7.21
N ASN A 173 -3.18 -5.90 -7.61
CA ASN A 173 -2.79 -7.26 -7.24
C ASN A 173 -2.70 -7.45 -5.72
N TYR A 174 -2.17 -6.46 -5.00
CA TYR A 174 -2.09 -6.51 -3.55
C TYR A 174 -3.48 -6.49 -2.88
N PHE A 175 -4.40 -5.67 -3.38
CA PHE A 175 -5.73 -5.48 -2.79
C PHE A 175 -6.84 -6.27 -3.50
N LYS A 176 -6.54 -7.24 -4.35
CA LYS A 176 -7.52 -7.98 -5.15
C LYS A 176 -8.60 -8.70 -4.34
N LEU A 177 -8.32 -9.05 -3.09
CA LEU A 177 -9.29 -9.69 -2.20
C LEU A 177 -10.35 -8.73 -1.64
N ALA A 178 -10.18 -7.41 -1.80
CA ALA A 178 -11.11 -6.42 -1.29
C ALA A 178 -12.25 -6.15 -2.27
N ASP A 179 -13.44 -5.94 -1.75
CA ASP A 179 -14.56 -5.41 -2.51
C ASP A 179 -14.31 -3.91 -2.79
N MET A 180 -13.89 -3.58 -4.03
CA MET A 180 -13.47 -2.21 -4.34
C MET A 180 -13.94 -1.67 -5.69
N LYS A 181 -14.94 -2.32 -6.37
CA LYS A 181 -15.41 -1.90 -7.70
C LYS A 181 -15.79 -0.42 -7.77
N ASN A 182 -16.63 0.07 -6.85
CA ASN A 182 -17.05 1.47 -6.83
C ASN A 182 -15.87 2.42 -6.53
N LEU A 183 -15.02 2.05 -5.57
CA LEU A 183 -13.83 2.81 -5.24
C LEU A 183 -12.90 2.99 -6.47
N LEU A 184 -12.70 1.93 -7.24
CA LEU A 184 -11.85 1.96 -8.43
C LEU A 184 -12.49 2.77 -9.55
N LYS A 185 -13.82 2.64 -9.77
CA LYS A 185 -14.56 3.46 -10.73
C LYS A 185 -14.37 4.94 -10.47
N ASP A 186 -14.63 5.39 -9.25
CA ASP A 186 -14.50 6.81 -8.85
C ASP A 186 -13.04 7.28 -8.96
N THR A 187 -12.10 6.39 -8.61
CA THR A 187 -10.67 6.69 -8.69
C THR A 187 -10.22 6.85 -10.14
N ASP A 188 -10.69 5.99 -11.04
CA ASP A 188 -10.37 6.06 -12.47
C ASP A 188 -10.94 7.34 -13.12
N GLU A 189 -12.17 7.73 -12.79
CA GLU A 189 -12.76 8.97 -13.29
C GLU A 189 -11.93 10.20 -12.86
N TRP A 190 -11.56 10.23 -11.60
CA TRP A 190 -10.71 11.29 -11.05
C TRP A 190 -9.29 11.28 -11.65
N ALA A 191 -8.67 10.10 -11.79
CA ALA A 191 -7.33 9.95 -12.36
C ALA A 191 -7.30 10.40 -13.83
N ARG A 192 -8.27 10.00 -14.65
CA ARG A 192 -8.40 10.41 -16.04
C ARG A 192 -8.53 11.95 -16.18
N ARG A 193 -9.29 12.59 -15.30
CA ARG A 193 -9.36 14.06 -15.27
C ARG A 193 -8.00 14.69 -14.95
N ARG A 194 -7.24 14.11 -14.03
CA ARG A 194 -5.88 14.58 -13.71
C ARG A 194 -4.91 14.40 -14.88
N ILE A 195 -4.96 13.25 -15.56
CA ILE A 195 -4.15 12.96 -16.75
C ILE A 195 -4.45 14.01 -17.84
N ARG A 196 -5.72 14.27 -18.18
CA ARG A 196 -6.09 15.31 -19.14
C ARG A 196 -5.55 16.69 -18.75
N ALA A 197 -5.58 17.02 -17.47
CA ALA A 197 -5.04 18.29 -16.96
C ALA A 197 -3.52 18.40 -17.14
N VAL A 198 -2.79 17.28 -17.03
CA VAL A 198 -1.34 17.20 -17.31
C VAL A 198 -1.06 17.49 -18.78
N TYR A 199 -1.72 16.77 -19.68
CA TYR A 199 -1.54 16.97 -21.12
C TYR A 199 -1.90 18.41 -21.54
N TRP A 200 -3.00 18.96 -21.04
CA TRP A 200 -3.38 20.35 -21.30
C TRP A 200 -2.31 21.34 -20.82
N LYS A 201 -1.71 21.13 -19.68
CA LYS A 201 -0.63 21.97 -19.15
C LYS A 201 0.63 21.90 -20.03
N GLN A 202 0.94 20.71 -20.56
CA GLN A 202 2.09 20.51 -21.44
C GLN A 202 1.93 21.17 -22.80
N TRP A 203 0.70 21.32 -23.31
CA TRP A 203 0.42 22.04 -24.54
C TRP A 203 0.45 23.57 -24.30
N LYS A 204 1.60 24.10 -23.95
CA LYS A 204 1.78 25.48 -23.48
C LYS A 204 1.28 26.54 -24.47
N LYS A 205 1.67 26.44 -25.77
CA LYS A 205 1.38 27.42 -26.82
C LYS A 205 0.01 27.16 -27.47
N ILE A 206 -0.70 28.22 -27.85
CA ILE A 206 -1.99 28.15 -28.54
C ILE A 206 -1.89 27.30 -29.81
N LYS A 207 -0.84 27.47 -30.62
CA LYS A 207 -0.56 26.65 -31.82
C LYS A 207 -0.47 25.17 -31.49
N THR A 208 0.20 24.80 -30.38
CA THR A 208 0.31 23.40 -29.95
C THR A 208 -1.04 22.86 -29.48
N LYS A 209 -1.79 23.61 -28.67
CA LYS A 209 -3.14 23.23 -28.23
C LYS A 209 -4.05 22.96 -29.44
N TYR A 210 -4.09 23.90 -30.36
CA TYR A 210 -4.89 23.78 -31.59
C TYR A 210 -4.52 22.51 -32.38
N ARG A 211 -3.21 22.31 -32.65
CA ARG A 211 -2.72 21.12 -33.37
C ARG A 211 -3.13 19.81 -32.67
N MET A 212 -2.99 19.74 -31.36
CA MET A 212 -3.35 18.55 -30.59
C MET A 212 -4.85 18.30 -30.56
N LEU A 213 -5.68 19.35 -30.46
CA LEU A 213 -7.12 19.24 -30.52
C LEU A 213 -7.59 18.74 -31.91
N LYS A 214 -6.96 19.23 -32.98
CA LYS A 214 -7.22 18.74 -34.35
C LYS A 214 -6.82 17.28 -34.52
N ALA A 215 -5.67 16.88 -34.01
CA ALA A 215 -5.21 15.49 -34.04
C ALA A 215 -6.15 14.54 -33.28
N LEU A 216 -6.86 15.06 -32.27
CA LEU A 216 -7.89 14.31 -31.52
C LEU A 216 -9.26 14.28 -32.27
N GLY A 217 -9.36 14.87 -33.47
CA GLY A 217 -10.58 14.85 -34.28
C GLY A 217 -11.57 16.00 -34.02
N MET A 218 -11.12 17.08 -33.33
CA MET A 218 -11.98 18.24 -33.08
C MET A 218 -12.20 19.08 -34.34
N ASP A 219 -13.40 19.63 -34.48
CA ASP A 219 -13.71 20.64 -35.50
C ASP A 219 -12.79 21.85 -35.42
N HIS A 220 -12.56 22.52 -36.56
CA HIS A 220 -11.63 23.64 -36.68
C HIS A 220 -12.01 24.83 -35.75
N TRP A 221 -13.26 25.24 -35.78
CA TRP A 221 -13.70 26.42 -35.01
C TRP A 221 -13.66 26.16 -33.51
N LYS A 222 -14.15 25.01 -33.07
CA LYS A 222 -14.09 24.56 -31.67
C LYS A 222 -12.66 24.39 -31.16
N ALA A 223 -11.77 23.82 -32.00
CA ALA A 223 -10.35 23.67 -31.67
C ALA A 223 -9.68 25.06 -31.48
N LYS A 224 -9.99 26.05 -32.34
CA LYS A 224 -9.47 27.42 -32.22
C LYS A 224 -9.99 28.12 -30.96
N GLU A 225 -11.30 28.05 -30.70
CA GLU A 225 -11.93 28.59 -29.50
C GLU A 225 -11.28 28.01 -28.20
N LEU A 226 -11.19 26.70 -28.11
CA LEU A 226 -10.64 26.03 -26.91
C LEU A 226 -9.14 26.29 -26.76
N ALA A 227 -8.37 26.36 -27.84
CA ALA A 227 -6.94 26.63 -27.78
C ALA A 227 -6.66 28.04 -27.22
N CYS A 228 -7.50 29.01 -27.53
CA CYS A 228 -7.44 30.37 -27.01
C CYS A 228 -8.06 30.53 -25.62
N SER A 229 -8.69 29.50 -25.08
CA SER A 229 -9.39 29.59 -23.80
C SER A 229 -8.43 29.90 -22.63
N ARG A 230 -8.81 30.85 -21.78
CA ARG A 230 -8.13 31.23 -20.54
C ARG A 230 -8.54 30.36 -19.34
N LYS A 231 -9.40 29.37 -19.54
CA LYS A 231 -9.85 28.44 -18.45
C LYS A 231 -8.70 27.65 -17.91
N GLY A 232 -8.65 27.48 -16.59
CA GLY A 232 -7.60 26.70 -15.92
C GLY A 232 -7.60 25.21 -16.31
N CYS A 233 -6.45 24.54 -16.18
CA CYS A 233 -6.25 23.14 -16.62
C CYS A 233 -7.29 22.17 -16.08
N TRP A 234 -7.76 22.36 -14.86
CA TRP A 234 -8.75 21.47 -14.24
C TRP A 234 -10.13 21.57 -14.90
N ARG A 235 -10.54 22.78 -15.28
CA ARG A 235 -11.80 23.02 -16.02
C ARG A 235 -11.68 22.52 -17.45
N MET A 236 -10.54 22.75 -18.10
CA MET A 236 -10.29 22.26 -19.45
C MET A 236 -10.22 20.74 -19.51
N ALA A 237 -9.70 20.07 -18.49
CA ALA A 237 -9.69 18.61 -18.43
C ALA A 237 -11.09 17.99 -18.47
N GLN A 238 -12.11 18.71 -18.00
CA GLN A 238 -13.52 18.29 -18.09
C GLN A 238 -14.06 18.45 -19.52
N VAL A 239 -13.77 19.58 -20.17
CA VAL A 239 -14.14 19.82 -21.58
C VAL A 239 -13.48 18.79 -22.50
N LEU A 240 -12.22 18.49 -22.26
CA LEU A 240 -11.44 17.51 -23.03
C LEU A 240 -11.98 16.08 -22.92
N ASN A 241 -12.84 15.76 -21.95
CA ASN A 241 -13.38 14.42 -21.78
C ASN A 241 -14.11 13.90 -23.02
N GLN A 242 -14.76 14.78 -23.77
CA GLN A 242 -15.51 14.44 -25.00
C GLN A 242 -14.59 13.98 -26.13
N ILE A 243 -13.37 14.51 -26.23
CA ILE A 243 -12.46 14.32 -27.35
C ILE A 243 -11.26 13.47 -26.95
N PHE A 244 -10.60 13.84 -25.87
CA PHE A 244 -9.57 13.03 -25.27
C PHE A 244 -10.22 11.93 -24.42
N SER A 245 -10.87 10.99 -25.13
CA SER A 245 -11.74 9.97 -24.55
C SER A 245 -10.98 9.00 -23.64
N ASN A 246 -11.72 8.24 -22.81
CA ASN A 246 -11.14 7.21 -21.95
C ASN A 246 -10.39 6.14 -22.77
N LYS A 247 -10.89 5.81 -23.96
CA LYS A 247 -10.24 4.86 -24.88
C LYS A 247 -8.87 5.34 -25.34
N ILE A 248 -8.73 6.63 -25.64
CA ILE A 248 -7.44 7.23 -26.02
C ILE A 248 -6.47 7.20 -24.85
N ILE A 249 -6.91 7.57 -23.64
CA ILE A 249 -6.08 7.52 -22.43
C ILE A 249 -5.58 6.08 -22.16
N ALA A 250 -6.44 5.07 -22.34
CA ALA A 250 -6.04 3.68 -22.18
C ALA A 250 -5.02 3.24 -23.26
N LYS A 251 -5.20 3.66 -24.53
CA LYS A 251 -4.24 3.42 -25.61
C LYS A 251 -2.87 4.06 -25.37
N LEU A 252 -2.81 5.18 -24.66
CA LEU A 252 -1.55 5.80 -24.24
C LEU A 252 -0.86 5.06 -23.10
N GLY A 253 -1.44 3.96 -22.57
CA GLY A 253 -0.83 3.14 -21.54
C GLY A 253 -1.36 3.38 -20.13
N TYR A 254 -2.30 4.30 -19.91
CA TYR A 254 -2.93 4.49 -18.59
C TYR A 254 -4.01 3.43 -18.36
N ILE A 255 -3.62 2.29 -17.83
CA ILE A 255 -4.52 1.16 -17.54
C ILE A 255 -5.59 1.60 -16.52
N PRO A 256 -6.91 1.44 -16.83
CA PRO A 256 -7.95 1.65 -15.83
C PRO A 256 -7.82 0.63 -14.69
N MET A 257 -7.88 1.11 -13.46
CA MET A 257 -7.74 0.25 -12.27
C MET A 257 -8.91 -0.75 -12.17
N LEU A 258 -10.12 -0.31 -12.51
CA LEU A 258 -11.31 -1.16 -12.47
C LEU A 258 -11.22 -2.30 -13.49
N ASP A 259 -10.84 -2.01 -14.73
CA ASP A 259 -10.74 -3.02 -15.78
C ASP A 259 -9.69 -4.07 -15.43
N TYR A 260 -8.53 -3.61 -14.94
CA TYR A 260 -7.48 -4.51 -14.48
C TYR A 260 -7.92 -5.36 -13.28
N TYR A 261 -8.66 -4.77 -12.32
CA TYR A 261 -9.20 -5.49 -11.17
C TYR A 261 -10.17 -6.60 -11.59
N LEU A 262 -11.05 -6.33 -12.55
CA LEU A 262 -12.00 -7.34 -13.04
C LEU A 262 -11.26 -8.53 -13.67
N VAL A 263 -10.27 -8.26 -14.51
CA VAL A 263 -9.43 -9.33 -15.13
C VAL A 263 -8.71 -10.17 -14.07
N VAL A 264 -8.15 -9.52 -13.01
CA VAL A 264 -7.41 -10.23 -11.95
C VAL A 264 -8.34 -11.03 -11.02
N CYS A 265 -9.61 -10.65 -10.91
CA CYS A 265 -10.58 -11.37 -10.07
C CYS A 265 -11.29 -12.51 -10.82
N GLU A 266 -11.27 -12.52 -12.16
CA GLU A 266 -11.82 -13.58 -12.98
C GLU A 266 -10.85 -14.77 -13.16
N ASN A 267 -9.55 -14.51 -12.95
CA ASN A 267 -8.49 -15.53 -12.92
C ASN A 267 -8.16 -15.94 -11.47
#